data_52f7185fc237e99b91753e2eecf4cf23
#
_entry.id   52f7185fc237e99b91753e2eecf4cf23
#
_cell.length_a   1.000
_cell.length_b   1.000
_cell.length_c   1.000
_cell.angle_alpha   90.00
_cell.angle_beta   90.00
_cell.angle_gamma   90.00
#
_symmetry.space_group_name_H-M   'P 1'
#
loop_
_entity.id
_entity.type
_entity.pdbx_description
1 polymer ?
#
loop_
_entity_poly.entity_id
_entity_poly.type
_entity_poly.pdbx_seq_one_letter_code
_entity_poly.pdbx_strand_id
1 'polypeptide(L)'
;STAKPESAVFGIVDKLLADGAPNVIKRLKMTATGVSETNEEPTILIPKRMELLLYPRRFKVFYGGRGSGKTANVVSYLIEKARFRNSRVGCFREIQNSIKESSYAELVDEINRKGHTQEYRCVDGEITHHTTRSKFVFRGLWRNITAIKGMAGLTDVFCEESENISQVSWDTLIPTVRAAGSEIIIVFNPNKETDPTWTNFVEPYIDKMVDGIYQDDDIVVVNVNYVHNPWFTEELKQHMNQMKAVDYDRYLWVYEGLFNKRSEEAVLGGKWQTLDFEPSPEWGGPYYGIDFGFSQDATTATESYVEDLGDGRRNLYIYRDFAKVGLEITDTP
;
A
#
# COMPACT_ATOMS: atom_id res chain seq x y z
N SER A 1 38.42 -13.17 5.76
CA SER A 1 37.39 -13.02 6.76
C SER A 1 36.35 -12.06 6.18
N THR A 2 35.32 -12.62 5.61
CA THR A 2 34.14 -11.87 5.14
C THR A 2 33.29 -11.54 6.35
N ALA A 3 33.26 -10.27 6.72
CA ALA A 3 32.35 -9.78 7.75
C ALA A 3 30.91 -10.17 7.36
N LYS A 4 30.19 -10.77 8.29
CA LYS A 4 28.76 -11.10 8.08
C LYS A 4 28.01 -9.81 7.75
N PRO A 5 27.07 -9.82 6.76
CA PRO A 5 26.32 -8.62 6.39
C PRO A 5 25.57 -7.95 7.56
N GLU A 6 25.21 -8.71 8.58
CA GLU A 6 24.61 -8.22 9.81
C GLU A 6 25.52 -7.22 10.56
N SER A 7 26.83 -7.45 10.59
CA SER A 7 27.75 -6.55 11.29
C SER A 7 27.82 -5.16 10.67
N ALA A 8 27.59 -5.05 9.37
CA ALA A 8 27.55 -3.78 8.66
C ALA A 8 26.28 -2.96 9.00
N VAL A 9 25.12 -3.63 9.09
CA VAL A 9 23.86 -2.97 9.47
C VAL A 9 23.89 -2.50 10.92
N PHE A 10 24.40 -3.32 11.83
CA PHE A 10 24.56 -2.92 13.24
C PHE A 10 25.56 -1.78 13.41
N GLY A 11 26.65 -1.76 12.65
CA GLY A 11 27.60 -0.65 12.65
C GLY A 11 27.00 0.68 12.19
N ILE A 12 26.09 0.67 11.23
CA ILE A 12 25.33 1.87 10.79
C ILE A 12 24.37 2.32 11.88
N VAL A 13 23.66 1.38 12.52
CA VAL A 13 22.74 1.67 13.62
C VAL A 13 23.45 2.25 14.83
N ASP A 14 24.58 1.65 15.23
CA ASP A 14 25.39 2.16 16.35
C ASP A 14 25.94 3.56 16.07
N LYS A 15 26.29 3.86 14.82
CA LYS A 15 26.68 5.21 14.40
C LYS A 15 25.53 6.20 14.44
N LEU A 16 24.33 5.84 13.95
CA LEU A 16 23.13 6.67 14.03
C LEU A 16 22.71 6.95 15.48
N LEU A 17 22.85 5.95 16.36
CA LEU A 17 22.58 6.12 17.80
C LEU A 17 23.61 7.03 18.48
N ALA A 18 24.87 6.95 18.07
CA ALA A 18 25.95 7.82 18.57
C ALA A 18 25.81 9.27 18.09
N ASP A 19 25.27 9.48 16.88
CA ASP A 19 25.07 10.80 16.28
C ASP A 19 23.82 11.54 16.79
N GLY A 20 23.19 11.08 17.88
CA GLY A 20 22.11 11.79 18.56
C GLY A 20 20.69 11.47 18.09
N ALA A 21 20.49 10.35 17.39
CA ALA A 21 19.17 9.82 17.02
C ALA A 21 18.67 8.66 17.93
N PRO A 22 18.82 8.75 19.28
CA PRO A 22 18.60 7.63 20.19
C PRO A 22 17.15 7.15 20.26
N ASN A 23 16.20 7.88 19.70
CA ASN A 23 14.78 7.58 19.76
C ASN A 23 14.18 7.11 18.42
N VAL A 24 14.99 6.95 17.38
CA VAL A 24 14.49 6.65 16.03
C VAL A 24 14.38 5.14 15.79
N ILE A 25 15.27 4.36 16.38
CA ILE A 25 15.33 2.91 16.22
C ILE A 25 15.19 2.22 17.56
N LYS A 26 14.31 1.22 17.64
CA LYS A 26 14.18 0.31 18.79
C LYS A 26 14.98 -0.96 18.52
N ARG A 27 15.83 -1.34 19.48
CA ARG A 27 16.56 -2.62 19.48
C ARG A 27 15.77 -3.59 20.35
N LEU A 28 15.23 -4.64 19.76
CA LEU A 28 14.28 -5.52 20.39
C LEU A 28 14.71 -6.97 20.31
N LYS A 29 14.50 -7.70 21.39
CA LYS A 29 14.67 -9.16 21.45
C LYS A 29 13.31 -9.82 21.47
N MET A 30 13.04 -10.62 20.46
CA MET A 30 11.82 -11.42 20.38
C MET A 30 12.08 -12.80 20.99
N THR A 31 11.13 -13.28 21.79
CA THR A 31 11.16 -14.59 22.43
C THR A 31 9.81 -15.29 22.28
N ALA A 32 9.72 -16.52 22.69
CA ALA A 32 8.43 -17.27 22.70
C ALA A 32 7.38 -16.60 23.61
N THR A 33 7.79 -15.84 24.60
CA THR A 33 6.90 -15.20 25.60
C THR A 33 6.56 -13.75 25.28
N GLY A 34 7.30 -13.10 24.37
CA GLY A 34 7.02 -11.71 24.01
C GLY A 34 8.20 -10.98 23.38
N VAL A 35 8.11 -9.66 23.40
CA VAL A 35 9.13 -8.75 22.87
C VAL A 35 9.58 -7.81 23.99
N SER A 36 10.88 -7.58 24.12
CA SER A 36 11.46 -6.65 25.08
C SER A 36 12.57 -5.81 24.44
N GLU A 37 12.80 -4.61 24.96
CA GLU A 37 13.98 -3.82 24.57
C GLU A 37 15.26 -4.51 25.07
N THR A 38 16.34 -4.38 24.31
CA THR A 38 17.64 -4.98 24.64
C THR A 38 18.79 -4.10 24.22
N ASN A 39 19.87 -4.14 25.02
CA ASN A 39 21.18 -3.59 24.68
C ASN A 39 22.11 -4.66 24.09
N GLU A 40 21.70 -5.94 24.13
CA GLU A 40 22.40 -7.04 23.49
C GLU A 40 22.13 -7.06 21.97
N GLU A 41 22.62 -8.10 21.27
CA GLU A 41 22.32 -8.28 19.85
C GLU A 41 20.79 -8.46 19.63
N PRO A 42 20.12 -7.51 18.96
CA PRO A 42 18.69 -7.55 18.81
C PRO A 42 18.29 -8.56 17.72
N THR A 43 17.13 -9.20 17.87
CA THR A 43 16.53 -10.01 16.81
C THR A 43 15.75 -9.16 15.80
N ILE A 44 15.32 -7.97 16.22
CA ILE A 44 14.61 -7.05 15.34
C ILE A 44 15.02 -5.59 15.62
N LEU A 45 15.22 -4.85 14.55
CA LEU A 45 15.38 -3.40 14.55
C LEU A 45 14.14 -2.79 13.92
N ILE A 46 13.50 -1.84 14.58
CA ILE A 46 12.28 -1.23 14.09
C ILE A 46 12.28 0.28 14.34
N PRO A 47 11.85 1.11 13.38
CA PRO A 47 11.63 2.52 13.62
C PRO A 47 10.61 2.71 14.77
N LYS A 48 10.83 3.68 15.62
CA LYS A 48 9.90 4.01 16.72
C LYS A 48 8.46 4.18 16.20
N ARG A 49 8.30 4.76 15.01
CA ARG A 49 6.99 4.98 14.37
C ARG A 49 6.23 3.68 14.09
N MET A 50 6.94 2.57 13.93
CA MET A 50 6.34 1.25 13.67
C MET A 50 6.31 0.34 14.91
N GLU A 51 6.65 0.83 16.08
CA GLU A 51 6.69 0.06 17.33
C GLU A 51 5.37 -0.65 17.63
N LEU A 52 4.24 -0.02 17.29
CA LEU A 52 2.91 -0.58 17.50
C LEU A 52 2.62 -1.86 16.69
N LEU A 53 3.43 -2.17 15.68
CA LEU A 53 3.41 -3.47 14.98
C LEU A 53 3.62 -4.65 15.94
N LEU A 54 4.36 -4.46 17.01
CA LEU A 54 4.78 -5.52 17.93
C LEU A 54 3.72 -5.91 18.96
N TYR A 55 2.77 -5.02 19.21
CA TYR A 55 1.73 -5.26 20.21
C TYR A 55 0.53 -5.98 19.60
N PRO A 56 -0.06 -6.95 20.31
CA PRO A 56 -1.23 -7.68 19.80
C PRO A 56 -2.41 -6.75 19.54
N ARG A 57 -2.93 -6.76 18.33
CA ARG A 57 -4.16 -6.09 17.91
C ARG A 57 -4.79 -6.88 16.78
N ARG A 58 -6.10 -6.85 16.69
CA ARG A 58 -6.81 -7.50 15.58
C ARG A 58 -6.43 -6.90 14.23
N PHE A 59 -6.42 -5.57 14.16
CA PHE A 59 -6.04 -4.84 12.97
C PHE A 59 -4.82 -3.96 13.22
N LYS A 60 -3.84 -4.04 12.33
CA LYS A 60 -2.63 -3.23 12.36
C LYS A 60 -2.45 -2.55 11.02
N VAL A 61 -2.76 -1.28 10.94
CA VAL A 61 -2.83 -0.50 9.71
C VAL A 61 -1.66 0.47 9.64
N PHE A 62 -0.81 0.31 8.63
CA PHE A 62 0.33 1.20 8.37
C PHE A 62 0.19 1.78 6.97
N TYR A 63 -0.10 3.07 6.88
CA TYR A 63 -0.31 3.75 5.62
C TYR A 63 0.61 4.97 5.46
N GLY A 64 0.85 5.41 4.23
CA GLY A 64 1.66 6.60 3.92
C GLY A 64 2.53 6.42 2.69
N GLY A 65 3.46 7.33 2.46
CA GLY A 65 4.26 7.40 1.24
C GLY A 65 5.26 6.26 1.05
N ARG A 66 5.83 6.20 -0.15
CA ARG A 66 6.91 5.27 -0.51
C ARG A 66 8.20 5.60 0.25
N GLY A 67 9.08 4.63 0.37
CA GLY A 67 10.36 4.78 1.08
C GLY A 67 10.24 4.82 2.61
N SER A 68 9.05 4.64 3.17
CA SER A 68 8.79 4.66 4.62
C SER A 68 9.21 3.38 5.35
N GLY A 69 9.56 2.31 4.62
CA GLY A 69 9.98 1.03 5.20
C GLY A 69 8.85 0.17 5.76
N LYS A 70 7.57 0.49 5.49
CA LYS A 70 6.40 -0.24 6.01
C LYS A 70 6.52 -1.75 5.77
N THR A 71 6.60 -2.16 4.51
CA THR A 71 6.68 -3.57 4.08
C THR A 71 7.88 -4.27 4.70
N ALA A 72 9.07 -3.69 4.61
CA ALA A 72 10.29 -4.29 5.13
C ALA A 72 10.22 -4.58 6.64
N ASN A 73 9.65 -3.67 7.43
CA ASN A 73 9.47 -3.88 8.87
C ASN A 73 8.44 -4.97 9.19
N VAL A 74 7.33 -5.04 8.43
CA VAL A 74 6.32 -6.10 8.59
C VAL A 74 6.91 -7.46 8.22
N VAL A 75 7.64 -7.55 7.12
CA VAL A 75 8.33 -8.77 6.68
C VAL A 75 9.32 -9.24 7.74
N SER A 76 10.18 -8.34 8.24
CA SER A 76 11.15 -8.65 9.30
C SER A 76 10.45 -9.15 10.58
N TYR A 77 9.36 -8.50 11.00
CA TYR A 77 8.56 -8.91 12.16
C TYR A 77 7.94 -10.30 11.99
N LEU A 78 7.32 -10.58 10.84
CA LEU A 78 6.66 -11.86 10.58
C LEU A 78 7.66 -13.04 10.55
N ILE A 79 8.85 -12.83 9.96
CA ILE A 79 9.92 -13.83 9.96
C ILE A 79 10.35 -14.13 11.38
N GLU A 80 10.65 -13.13 12.20
CA GLU A 80 11.07 -13.35 13.59
C GLU A 80 9.94 -13.98 14.41
N LYS A 81 8.69 -13.52 14.25
CA LYS A 81 7.53 -14.12 14.94
C LYS A 81 7.39 -15.62 14.63
N ALA A 82 7.57 -15.99 13.36
CA ALA A 82 7.48 -17.38 12.91
C ALA A 82 8.58 -18.29 13.48
N ARG A 83 9.73 -17.76 13.88
CA ARG A 83 10.80 -18.51 14.54
C ARG A 83 10.47 -18.92 15.97
N PHE A 84 9.64 -18.15 16.66
CA PHE A 84 9.32 -18.36 18.08
C PHE A 84 7.91 -18.94 18.32
N ARG A 85 7.01 -18.86 17.34
CA ARG A 85 5.63 -19.34 17.45
C ARG A 85 5.24 -20.11 16.22
N ASN A 86 4.38 -21.13 16.37
CA ASN A 86 3.74 -21.76 15.22
C ASN A 86 2.74 -20.79 14.61
N SER A 87 3.12 -20.14 13.52
CA SER A 87 2.32 -19.16 12.82
C SER A 87 1.88 -19.68 11.45
N ARG A 88 0.62 -19.50 11.12
CA ARG A 88 0.13 -19.68 9.76
C ARG A 88 -0.17 -18.32 9.15
N VAL A 89 0.78 -17.84 8.37
CA VAL A 89 0.79 -16.48 7.81
C VAL A 89 0.21 -16.51 6.39
N GLY A 90 -0.88 -15.78 6.17
CA GLY A 90 -1.42 -15.53 4.83
C GLY A 90 -0.92 -14.21 4.28
N CYS A 91 -0.19 -14.22 3.17
CA CYS A 91 0.23 -13.02 2.45
C CYS A 91 -0.71 -12.80 1.27
N PHE A 92 -1.36 -11.64 1.24
CA PHE A 92 -2.41 -11.34 0.28
C PHE A 92 -2.17 -10.01 -0.45
N ARG A 93 -2.54 -10.01 -1.72
CA ARG A 93 -2.77 -8.84 -2.59
C ARG A 93 -4.06 -9.08 -3.38
N GLU A 94 -4.63 -8.06 -3.98
CA GLU A 94 -5.81 -8.25 -4.84
C GLU A 94 -5.48 -9.17 -6.01
N ILE A 95 -4.39 -8.93 -6.73
CA ILE A 95 -3.99 -9.68 -7.93
C ILE A 95 -2.84 -10.65 -7.61
N GLN A 96 -2.99 -11.91 -8.01
CA GLN A 96 -2.05 -12.99 -7.68
C GLN A 96 -0.69 -12.89 -8.40
N ASN A 97 -0.66 -12.39 -9.63
CA ASN A 97 0.57 -12.42 -10.44
C ASN A 97 1.73 -11.63 -9.84
N SER A 98 1.44 -10.55 -9.09
CA SER A 98 2.45 -9.73 -8.43
C SER A 98 2.98 -10.31 -7.10
N ILE A 99 2.27 -11.26 -6.46
CA ILE A 99 2.62 -11.77 -5.12
C ILE A 99 3.89 -12.61 -5.12
N LYS A 100 4.08 -13.45 -6.14
CA LYS A 100 5.28 -14.31 -6.21
C LYS A 100 6.56 -13.51 -6.48
N GLU A 101 6.43 -12.44 -7.27
CA GLU A 101 7.57 -11.61 -7.68
C GLU A 101 7.94 -10.56 -6.62
N SER A 102 7.04 -10.27 -5.67
CA SER A 102 7.26 -9.25 -4.64
C SER A 102 7.24 -9.81 -3.22
N SER A 103 6.08 -10.06 -2.62
CA SER A 103 5.99 -10.44 -1.20
C SER A 103 6.74 -11.74 -0.87
N TYR A 104 6.72 -12.73 -1.78
CA TYR A 104 7.51 -13.95 -1.59
C TYR A 104 9.02 -13.66 -1.67
N ALA A 105 9.46 -12.92 -2.70
CA ALA A 105 10.87 -12.56 -2.87
C ALA A 105 11.38 -11.74 -1.69
N GLU A 106 10.62 -10.73 -1.23
CA GLU A 106 11.00 -9.91 -0.07
C GLU A 106 11.18 -10.75 1.22
N LEU A 107 10.30 -11.73 1.46
CA LEU A 107 10.43 -12.64 2.61
C LEU A 107 11.68 -13.53 2.48
N VAL A 108 11.95 -14.06 1.30
CA VAL A 108 13.16 -14.87 1.05
C VAL A 108 14.42 -14.04 1.20
N ASP A 109 14.45 -12.83 0.65
CA ASP A 109 15.59 -11.92 0.77
C ASP A 109 15.85 -11.54 2.23
N GLU A 110 14.80 -11.29 3.02
CA GLU A 110 14.94 -10.99 4.44
C GLU A 110 15.46 -12.20 5.23
N ILE A 111 14.99 -13.42 4.94
CA ILE A 111 15.50 -14.66 5.54
C ILE A 111 17.00 -14.79 5.24
N ASN A 112 17.41 -14.54 3.99
CA ASN A 112 18.81 -14.59 3.57
C ASN A 112 19.65 -13.51 4.29
N ARG A 113 19.13 -12.28 4.31
CA ARG A 113 19.78 -11.12 4.95
C ARG A 113 20.04 -11.34 6.44
N LYS A 114 19.08 -11.98 7.11
CA LYS A 114 19.18 -12.31 8.55
C LYS A 114 20.02 -13.58 8.83
N GLY A 115 20.50 -14.28 7.81
CA GLY A 115 21.26 -15.52 7.98
C GLY A 115 20.44 -16.74 8.41
N HIS A 116 19.11 -16.69 8.22
CA HIS A 116 18.17 -17.75 8.66
C HIS A 116 17.89 -18.83 7.61
N THR A 117 18.66 -18.89 6.53
CA THR A 117 18.48 -19.86 5.42
C THR A 117 18.41 -21.31 5.85
N GLN A 118 19.11 -21.69 6.90
CA GLN A 118 19.10 -23.06 7.43
C GLN A 118 17.86 -23.37 8.28
N GLU A 119 17.13 -22.35 8.71
CA GLU A 119 15.94 -22.49 9.54
C GLU A 119 14.66 -22.57 8.69
N TYR A 120 14.72 -22.09 7.45
CA TYR A 120 13.57 -21.99 6.55
C TYR A 120 13.74 -22.81 5.26
N ARG A 121 12.67 -23.44 4.83
CA ARG A 121 12.53 -24.04 3.51
C ARG A 121 11.67 -23.11 2.64
N CYS A 122 12.23 -22.61 1.55
CA CYS A 122 11.57 -21.73 0.59
C CYS A 122 11.45 -22.45 -0.76
N VAL A 123 10.27 -22.99 -1.08
CA VAL A 123 10.04 -23.79 -2.30
C VAL A 123 8.64 -23.53 -2.84
N ASP A 124 8.53 -23.35 -4.17
CA ASP A 124 7.26 -23.28 -4.91
C ASP A 124 6.24 -22.25 -4.39
N GLY A 125 6.71 -21.11 -3.86
CA GLY A 125 5.83 -20.09 -3.32
C GLY A 125 5.22 -20.45 -1.96
N GLU A 126 5.87 -21.35 -1.22
CA GLU A 126 5.63 -21.65 0.18
C GLU A 126 6.90 -21.44 0.98
N ILE A 127 6.82 -20.83 2.15
CA ILE A 127 7.92 -20.72 3.10
C ILE A 127 7.53 -21.46 4.37
N THR A 128 8.38 -22.35 4.85
CA THR A 128 8.14 -23.14 6.07
C THR A 128 9.33 -23.07 7.01
N HIS A 129 9.12 -22.75 8.28
CA HIS A 129 10.14 -22.82 9.32
C HIS A 129 10.25 -24.23 9.88
N HIS A 130 11.48 -24.77 9.98
CA HIS A 130 11.70 -26.19 10.30
C HIS A 130 11.26 -26.57 11.72
N THR A 131 11.54 -25.74 12.70
CA THR A 131 11.31 -26.07 14.12
C THR A 131 9.86 -25.80 14.52
N THR A 132 9.36 -24.58 14.33
CA THR A 132 8.02 -24.18 14.75
C THR A 132 6.92 -24.69 13.83
N ARG A 133 7.28 -25.15 12.61
CA ARG A 133 6.34 -25.52 11.56
C ARG A 133 5.47 -24.35 11.06
N SER A 134 5.93 -23.13 11.32
CA SER A 134 5.28 -21.95 10.76
C SER A 134 5.28 -21.99 9.25
N LYS A 135 4.18 -21.53 8.63
CA LYS A 135 3.99 -21.53 7.19
C LYS A 135 3.53 -20.18 6.69
N PHE A 136 4.13 -19.74 5.57
CA PHE A 136 3.67 -18.59 4.81
C PHE A 136 3.03 -19.08 3.51
N VAL A 137 1.85 -18.59 3.22
CA VAL A 137 1.11 -18.92 2.00
C VAL A 137 0.74 -17.62 1.27
N PHE A 138 0.84 -17.64 -0.07
CA PHE A 138 0.71 -16.46 -0.92
C PHE A 138 -0.46 -16.64 -1.87
N ARG A 139 -1.46 -15.73 -1.83
CA ARG A 139 -2.66 -15.81 -2.68
C ARG A 139 -3.14 -14.43 -3.10
N GLY A 140 -3.59 -14.32 -4.36
CA GLY A 140 -4.43 -13.20 -4.81
C GLY A 140 -5.85 -13.36 -4.30
N LEU A 141 -6.47 -12.26 -3.90
CA LEU A 141 -7.86 -12.25 -3.45
C LEU A 141 -8.82 -12.30 -4.64
N TRP A 142 -8.50 -11.60 -5.72
CA TRP A 142 -9.30 -11.58 -6.93
C TRP A 142 -9.45 -12.97 -7.55
N ARG A 143 -10.67 -13.39 -7.84
CA ARG A 143 -11.05 -14.69 -8.42
C ARG A 143 -10.75 -15.92 -7.56
N ASN A 144 -10.20 -15.78 -6.37
CA ASN A 144 -9.85 -16.91 -5.49
C ASN A 144 -10.72 -16.97 -4.21
N ILE A 145 -11.86 -16.30 -4.19
CA ILE A 145 -12.74 -16.14 -3.01
C ILE A 145 -13.08 -17.50 -2.38
N THR A 146 -13.38 -18.53 -3.18
CA THR A 146 -13.70 -19.87 -2.67
C THR A 146 -12.50 -20.55 -2.01
N ALA A 147 -11.30 -20.40 -2.59
CA ALA A 147 -10.08 -20.95 -2.01
C ALA A 147 -9.71 -20.27 -0.68
N ILE A 148 -9.94 -18.96 -0.57
CA ILE A 148 -9.69 -18.19 0.65
C ILE A 148 -10.63 -18.62 1.77
N LYS A 149 -11.92 -18.79 1.50
CA LYS A 149 -12.91 -19.31 2.48
C LYS A 149 -12.50 -20.66 3.08
N GLY A 150 -11.74 -21.48 2.34
CA GLY A 150 -11.18 -22.76 2.80
C GLY A 150 -9.90 -22.63 3.63
N MET A 151 -9.31 -21.45 3.79
CA MET A 151 -8.06 -21.25 4.52
C MET A 151 -8.29 -21.08 6.03
N ALA A 152 -8.69 -22.17 6.68
CA ALA A 152 -8.86 -22.16 8.14
C ALA A 152 -7.51 -22.06 8.87
N GLY A 153 -7.54 -21.46 10.07
CA GLY A 153 -6.41 -21.47 11.00
C GLY A 153 -5.29 -20.45 10.69
N LEU A 154 -5.55 -19.41 9.89
CA LEU A 154 -4.64 -18.27 9.74
C LEU A 154 -4.51 -17.57 11.11
N THR A 155 -3.28 -17.46 11.60
CA THR A 155 -2.94 -16.73 12.82
C THR A 155 -2.53 -15.29 12.53
N ASP A 156 -1.94 -15.09 11.37
CA ASP A 156 -1.46 -13.80 10.90
C ASP A 156 -1.84 -13.62 9.42
N VAL A 157 -2.25 -12.44 9.08
CA VAL A 157 -2.52 -12.04 7.71
C VAL A 157 -1.73 -10.78 7.40
N PHE A 158 -1.04 -10.79 6.29
CA PHE A 158 -0.33 -9.64 5.75
C PHE A 158 -0.96 -9.26 4.41
N CYS A 159 -1.59 -8.10 4.36
CA CYS A 159 -2.14 -7.49 3.16
C CYS A 159 -1.21 -6.37 2.71
N GLU A 160 -0.60 -6.54 1.55
CA GLU A 160 0.29 -5.57 0.92
C GLU A 160 -0.37 -4.94 -0.31
N GLU A 161 0.02 -3.70 -0.65
CA GLU A 161 -0.65 -2.90 -1.70
C GLU A 161 -2.17 -2.88 -1.52
N SER A 162 -2.58 -2.71 -0.26
CA SER A 162 -3.97 -2.91 0.13
C SER A 162 -4.90 -1.82 -0.40
N GLU A 163 -4.39 -0.72 -0.96
CA GLU A 163 -5.17 0.28 -1.70
C GLU A 163 -5.96 -0.34 -2.85
N ASN A 164 -5.47 -1.46 -3.40
CA ASN A 164 -6.11 -2.15 -4.51
C ASN A 164 -7.15 -3.19 -4.08
N ILE A 165 -7.26 -3.50 -2.77
CA ILE A 165 -8.16 -4.55 -2.28
C ILE A 165 -9.61 -4.07 -2.34
N SER A 166 -10.44 -4.82 -3.06
CA SER A 166 -11.86 -4.53 -3.23
C SER A 166 -12.67 -4.79 -1.96
N GLN A 167 -13.84 -4.14 -1.82
CA GLN A 167 -14.76 -4.39 -0.70
C GLN A 167 -15.17 -5.86 -0.60
N VAL A 168 -15.45 -6.52 -1.73
CA VAL A 168 -15.81 -7.94 -1.77
C VAL A 168 -14.70 -8.83 -1.23
N SER A 169 -13.43 -8.47 -1.52
CA SER A 169 -12.26 -9.17 -0.98
C SER A 169 -12.14 -8.99 0.53
N TRP A 170 -12.35 -7.79 1.07
CA TRP A 170 -12.38 -7.52 2.50
C TRP A 170 -13.50 -8.27 3.21
N ASP A 171 -14.72 -8.23 2.69
CA ASP A 171 -15.90 -8.92 3.23
C ASP A 171 -15.72 -10.44 3.29
N THR A 172 -14.83 -10.98 2.47
CA THR A 172 -14.50 -12.41 2.46
C THR A 172 -13.32 -12.74 3.37
N LEU A 173 -12.25 -11.95 3.34
CA LEU A 173 -11.01 -12.21 4.06
C LEU A 173 -11.20 -12.09 5.58
N ILE A 174 -11.81 -11.00 6.04
CA ILE A 174 -11.95 -10.71 7.48
C ILE A 174 -12.65 -11.83 8.23
N PRO A 175 -13.83 -12.34 7.79
CA PRO A 175 -14.50 -13.47 8.47
C PRO A 175 -13.76 -14.81 8.35
N THR A 176 -12.86 -14.94 7.36
CA THR A 176 -12.06 -16.16 7.18
C THR A 176 -10.95 -16.26 8.23
N VAL A 177 -10.41 -15.13 8.66
CA VAL A 177 -9.36 -15.02 9.69
C VAL A 177 -10.00 -15.02 11.07
N ARG A 178 -10.24 -16.22 11.62
CA ARG A 178 -11.03 -16.42 12.84
C ARG A 178 -10.33 -17.21 13.95
N ALA A 179 -9.04 -17.47 13.82
CA ALA A 179 -8.25 -18.06 14.91
C ALA A 179 -8.20 -17.08 16.10
N ALA A 180 -8.29 -17.59 17.32
CA ALA A 180 -8.18 -16.76 18.51
C ALA A 180 -6.82 -16.04 18.53
N GLY A 181 -6.83 -14.72 18.79
CA GLY A 181 -5.64 -13.88 18.78
C GLY A 181 -5.01 -13.67 17.38
N SER A 182 -5.77 -13.95 16.31
CA SER A 182 -5.28 -13.70 14.95
C SER A 182 -5.20 -12.19 14.64
N GLU A 183 -4.19 -11.82 13.86
CA GLU A 183 -3.86 -10.45 13.51
C GLU A 183 -3.95 -10.23 12.00
N ILE A 184 -4.46 -9.07 11.58
CA ILE A 184 -4.49 -8.63 10.19
C ILE A 184 -3.65 -7.37 10.06
N ILE A 185 -2.52 -7.48 9.37
CA ILE A 185 -1.58 -6.39 9.12
C ILE A 185 -1.83 -5.85 7.71
N ILE A 186 -2.14 -4.57 7.62
CA ILE A 186 -2.56 -3.89 6.40
C ILE A 186 -1.53 -2.81 6.08
N VAL A 187 -0.92 -2.89 4.89
CA VAL A 187 0.09 -1.94 4.43
C VAL A 187 -0.28 -1.41 3.06
N PHE A 188 -0.31 -0.09 2.95
CA PHE A 188 -0.64 0.56 1.67
C PHE A 188 -0.13 2.00 1.57
N ASN A 189 -0.11 2.50 0.34
CA ASN A 189 0.03 3.91 0.03
C ASN A 189 -1.35 4.42 -0.42
N PRO A 190 -1.91 5.46 0.20
CA PRO A 190 -3.22 5.99 -0.19
C PRO A 190 -3.25 6.36 -1.68
N ASN A 191 -4.33 5.99 -2.36
CA ASN A 191 -4.50 6.33 -3.77
C ASN A 191 -5.76 7.18 -3.97
N LYS A 192 -6.96 6.65 -3.66
CA LYS A 192 -8.23 7.39 -3.72
C LYS A 192 -8.89 7.43 -2.34
N GLU A 193 -9.60 8.51 -2.03
CA GLU A 193 -10.41 8.62 -0.80
C GLU A 193 -11.53 7.58 -0.73
N THR A 194 -11.95 7.08 -1.89
CA THR A 194 -13.01 6.07 -2.02
C THR A 194 -12.50 4.64 -1.96
N ASP A 195 -11.20 4.41 -1.83
CA ASP A 195 -10.64 3.05 -1.77
C ASP A 195 -11.17 2.31 -0.53
N PRO A 196 -11.68 1.06 -0.67
CA PRO A 196 -12.28 0.33 0.45
C PRO A 196 -11.36 0.17 1.65
N THR A 197 -10.06 0.05 1.44
CA THR A 197 -9.09 -0.02 2.53
C THR A 197 -9.03 1.27 3.33
N TRP A 198 -9.09 2.42 2.66
CA TRP A 198 -9.13 3.71 3.33
C TRP A 198 -10.43 3.88 4.11
N THR A 199 -11.57 3.70 3.47
CA THR A 199 -12.89 3.93 4.07
C THR A 199 -13.18 2.98 5.24
N ASN A 200 -12.66 1.74 5.20
CA ASN A 200 -12.86 0.77 6.29
C ASN A 200 -11.89 0.96 7.47
N PHE A 201 -10.63 1.35 7.22
CA PHE A 201 -9.58 1.20 8.23
C PHE A 201 -8.86 2.48 8.62
N VAL A 202 -9.03 3.59 7.91
CA VAL A 202 -8.37 4.87 8.24
C VAL A 202 -9.37 5.99 8.45
N GLU A 203 -10.30 6.21 7.53
CA GLU A 203 -11.26 7.30 7.58
C GLU A 203 -12.04 7.38 8.91
N PRO A 204 -12.53 6.26 9.51
CA PRO A 204 -13.30 6.32 10.77
C PRO A 204 -12.48 6.81 11.97
N TYR A 205 -11.17 6.87 11.83
CA TYR A 205 -10.25 7.19 12.92
C TYR A 205 -9.46 8.47 12.69
N ILE A 206 -9.51 9.08 11.49
CA ILE A 206 -8.65 10.20 11.09
C ILE A 206 -8.74 11.40 12.04
N ASP A 207 -9.94 11.77 12.45
CA ASP A 207 -10.20 12.88 13.38
C ASP A 207 -9.78 12.59 14.83
N LYS A 208 -9.51 11.32 15.15
CA LYS A 208 -9.09 10.87 16.48
C LYS A 208 -7.60 10.62 16.56
N MET A 209 -6.88 10.73 15.44
CA MET A 209 -5.44 10.50 15.40
C MET A 209 -4.68 11.61 16.11
N VAL A 210 -3.72 11.24 16.92
CA VAL A 210 -2.76 12.16 17.55
C VAL A 210 -1.40 11.88 16.95
N ASP A 211 -0.75 12.90 16.42
CA ASP A 211 0.53 12.76 15.69
C ASP A 211 0.49 11.64 14.65
N GLY A 212 -0.63 11.51 13.90
CA GLY A 212 -0.81 10.49 12.87
C GLY A 212 -0.85 9.04 13.41
N ILE A 213 -1.25 8.85 14.67
CA ILE A 213 -1.45 7.55 15.31
C ILE A 213 -2.82 7.51 15.99
N TYR A 214 -3.56 6.45 15.74
CA TYR A 214 -4.72 6.03 16.51
C TYR A 214 -4.52 4.62 17.03
N GLN A 215 -4.99 4.33 18.25
CA GLN A 215 -5.02 2.98 18.80
C GLN A 215 -6.14 2.80 19.81
N ASP A 216 -6.71 1.61 19.81
CA ASP A 216 -7.59 1.09 20.86
C ASP A 216 -7.29 -0.40 21.12
N ASP A 217 -8.20 -1.15 21.73
CA ASP A 217 -8.01 -2.56 22.06
C ASP A 217 -8.05 -3.48 20.82
N ASP A 218 -8.68 -3.05 19.71
CA ASP A 218 -8.89 -3.85 18.51
C ASP A 218 -7.99 -3.42 17.34
N ILE A 219 -7.77 -2.12 17.16
CA ILE A 219 -7.06 -1.57 16.01
C ILE A 219 -5.96 -0.59 16.38
N VAL A 220 -4.91 -0.61 15.58
CA VAL A 220 -3.92 0.46 15.52
C VAL A 220 -3.82 0.98 14.08
N VAL A 221 -3.83 2.31 13.92
CA VAL A 221 -3.69 3.00 12.63
C VAL A 221 -2.53 3.98 12.73
N VAL A 222 -1.54 3.82 11.86
CA VAL A 222 -0.30 4.61 11.91
C VAL A 222 0.01 5.18 10.52
N ASN A 223 0.14 6.50 10.45
CA ASN A 223 0.73 7.15 9.29
C ASN A 223 2.26 7.05 9.35
N VAL A 224 2.88 6.47 8.32
CA VAL A 224 4.32 6.22 8.24
C VAL A 224 4.89 6.73 6.93
N ASN A 225 5.71 7.78 6.99
CA ASN A 225 6.35 8.37 5.82
C ASN A 225 7.88 8.18 5.84
N TYR A 226 8.55 8.56 4.77
CA TYR A 226 10.00 8.43 4.61
C TYR A 226 10.79 9.10 5.73
N VAL A 227 10.29 10.19 6.33
CA VAL A 227 10.92 10.88 7.47
C VAL A 227 11.03 10.00 8.73
N HIS A 228 10.22 8.96 8.82
CA HIS A 228 10.23 8.00 9.92
C HIS A 228 11.15 6.80 9.63
N ASN A 229 11.74 6.71 8.43
CA ASN A 229 12.61 5.62 8.02
C ASN A 229 14.08 6.01 8.18
N PRO A 230 14.78 5.49 9.19
CA PRO A 230 16.20 5.79 9.39
C PRO A 230 17.12 5.20 8.32
N TRP A 231 16.60 4.30 7.50
CA TRP A 231 17.33 3.67 6.39
C TRP A 231 16.93 4.24 5.01
N PHE A 232 16.30 5.44 4.98
CA PHE A 232 15.97 6.10 3.74
C PHE A 232 17.26 6.53 3.02
N THR A 233 17.55 5.93 1.86
CA THR A 233 18.84 6.07 1.18
C THR A 233 19.00 7.44 0.50
N GLU A 234 20.24 7.83 0.23
CA GLU A 234 20.51 9.10 -0.42
C GLU A 234 20.03 9.11 -1.89
N GLU A 235 20.03 7.95 -2.56
CA GLU A 235 19.47 7.78 -3.91
C GLU A 235 17.96 8.04 -3.94
N LEU A 236 17.23 7.50 -2.95
CA LEU A 236 15.79 7.75 -2.83
C LEU A 236 15.51 9.23 -2.51
N LYS A 237 16.35 9.86 -1.70
CA LYS A 237 16.23 11.27 -1.36
C LYS A 237 16.49 12.18 -2.55
N GLN A 238 17.47 11.86 -3.39
CA GLN A 238 17.72 12.57 -4.63
C GLN A 238 16.53 12.47 -5.58
N HIS A 239 16.00 11.27 -5.80
CA HIS A 239 14.81 11.05 -6.62
C HIS A 239 13.57 11.79 -6.07
N MET A 240 13.36 11.75 -4.76
CA MET A 240 12.30 12.48 -4.08
C MET A 240 12.42 13.99 -4.31
N ASN A 241 13.62 14.57 -4.13
CA ASN A 241 13.86 16.00 -4.32
C ASN A 241 13.66 16.41 -5.79
N GLN A 242 14.08 15.58 -6.74
CA GLN A 242 13.83 15.80 -8.15
C GLN A 242 12.33 15.80 -8.46
N MET A 243 11.59 14.81 -7.96
CA MET A 243 10.13 14.73 -8.12
C MET A 243 9.46 15.96 -7.51
N LYS A 244 9.86 16.36 -6.31
CA LYS A 244 9.34 17.55 -5.62
C LYS A 244 9.52 18.84 -6.43
N ALA A 245 10.65 18.97 -7.15
CA ALA A 245 10.95 20.15 -7.97
C ALA A 245 10.19 20.14 -9.29
N VAL A 246 9.94 18.98 -9.90
CA VAL A 246 9.35 18.86 -11.25
C VAL A 246 7.84 18.65 -11.19
N ASP A 247 7.35 17.88 -10.22
CA ASP A 247 5.94 17.46 -10.09
C ASP A 247 5.55 17.36 -8.62
N TYR A 248 5.17 18.50 -8.05
CA TYR A 248 4.89 18.62 -6.63
C TYR A 248 3.67 17.76 -6.19
N ASP A 249 2.60 17.69 -6.99
CA ASP A 249 1.43 16.89 -6.67
C ASP A 249 1.77 15.38 -6.63
N ARG A 250 2.59 14.94 -7.58
CA ARG A 250 3.09 13.55 -7.60
C ARG A 250 4.00 13.27 -6.40
N TYR A 251 4.84 14.23 -5.99
CA TYR A 251 5.63 14.11 -4.76
C TYR A 251 4.75 13.93 -3.54
N LEU A 252 3.69 14.74 -3.40
CA LEU A 252 2.75 14.65 -2.30
C LEU A 252 2.07 13.27 -2.23
N TRP A 253 1.68 12.72 -3.38
CA TRP A 253 1.12 11.39 -3.44
C TRP A 253 2.15 10.30 -3.12
N VAL A 254 3.27 10.30 -3.83
CA VAL A 254 4.24 9.19 -3.78
C VAL A 254 5.00 9.15 -2.47
N TYR A 255 5.47 10.30 -1.96
CA TYR A 255 6.35 10.35 -0.79
C TYR A 255 5.67 10.83 0.48
N GLU A 256 4.72 11.75 0.41
CA GLU A 256 3.98 12.20 1.59
C GLU A 256 2.76 11.32 1.88
N GLY A 257 2.35 10.44 0.95
CA GLY A 257 1.25 9.51 1.13
C GLY A 257 -0.12 10.17 1.16
N LEU A 258 -0.25 11.30 0.46
CA LEU A 258 -1.55 11.91 0.20
C LEU A 258 -2.26 11.22 -0.96
N PHE A 259 -3.52 11.56 -1.21
CA PHE A 259 -4.27 10.97 -2.32
C PHE A 259 -3.74 11.43 -3.68
N ASN A 260 -3.86 10.53 -4.65
CA ASN A 260 -3.54 10.84 -6.03
C ASN A 260 -4.63 11.76 -6.61
N LYS A 261 -4.30 13.02 -6.76
CA LYS A 261 -5.20 14.01 -7.37
C LYS A 261 -5.35 13.84 -8.88
N ARG A 262 -4.40 13.11 -9.50
CA ARG A 262 -4.45 12.82 -10.94
C ARG A 262 -5.11 11.47 -11.11
N SER A 263 -6.35 11.45 -11.55
CA SER A 263 -6.99 10.23 -12.01
C SER A 263 -6.19 9.72 -13.23
N GLU A 264 -5.59 8.54 -13.14
CA GLU A 264 -5.00 7.88 -14.33
C GLU A 264 -6.08 7.56 -15.37
N GLU A 265 -7.35 7.56 -14.97
CA GLU A 265 -8.52 7.43 -15.83
C GLU A 265 -8.85 8.74 -16.57
N ALA A 266 -8.30 9.88 -16.14
CA ALA A 266 -8.50 11.15 -16.83
C ALA A 266 -7.52 11.27 -18.01
N VAL A 267 -7.94 10.85 -19.18
CA VAL A 267 -7.17 10.98 -20.46
C VAL A 267 -6.68 12.40 -20.68
N LEU A 268 -7.42 13.40 -20.19
CA LEU A 268 -7.14 14.83 -20.35
C LEU A 268 -6.66 15.49 -19.05
N GLY A 269 -6.20 14.74 -18.04
CA GLY A 269 -5.76 15.28 -16.75
C GLY A 269 -4.73 16.40 -16.89
N GLY A 270 -5.06 17.61 -16.41
CA GLY A 270 -4.22 18.80 -16.48
C GLY A 270 -4.08 19.43 -17.88
N LYS A 271 -4.84 18.95 -18.86
CA LYS A 271 -4.86 19.46 -20.24
C LYS A 271 -6.18 20.15 -20.60
N TRP A 272 -7.02 20.43 -19.63
CA TRP A 272 -8.30 21.09 -19.84
C TRP A 272 -8.52 22.20 -18.81
N GLN A 273 -9.37 23.12 -19.18
CA GLN A 273 -9.83 24.21 -18.30
C GLN A 273 -11.28 24.54 -18.62
N THR A 274 -12.03 25.05 -17.67
CA THR A 274 -13.37 25.58 -17.89
C THR A 274 -13.28 27.06 -18.24
N LEU A 275 -13.97 27.45 -19.30
CA LEU A 275 -14.07 28.86 -19.70
C LEU A 275 -15.44 29.11 -20.32
N ASP A 276 -15.93 30.36 -20.21
CA ASP A 276 -17.11 30.81 -20.94
C ASP A 276 -16.71 31.18 -22.36
N PHE A 277 -17.36 30.59 -23.35
CA PHE A 277 -17.08 30.87 -24.76
C PHE A 277 -18.32 30.65 -25.63
N GLU A 278 -18.32 31.29 -26.79
CA GLU A 278 -19.23 31.00 -27.89
C GLU A 278 -18.43 30.43 -29.07
N PRO A 279 -18.94 29.41 -29.76
CA PRO A 279 -18.26 28.83 -30.90
C PRO A 279 -18.00 29.85 -31.99
N SER A 280 -16.76 29.92 -32.49
CA SER A 280 -16.42 30.77 -33.63
C SER A 280 -16.84 30.12 -34.94
N PRO A 281 -17.34 30.90 -35.89
CA PRO A 281 -17.64 30.41 -37.26
C PRO A 281 -16.42 29.86 -38.02
N GLU A 282 -15.19 30.19 -37.54
CA GLU A 282 -13.95 29.73 -38.16
C GLU A 282 -13.51 28.36 -37.61
N TRP A 283 -14.14 27.87 -36.57
CA TRP A 283 -13.82 26.57 -35.98
C TRP A 283 -14.51 25.45 -36.77
N GLY A 284 -13.85 24.29 -36.82
CA GLY A 284 -14.47 23.06 -37.34
C GLY A 284 -15.53 22.54 -36.36
N GLY A 285 -16.68 22.14 -36.91
CA GLY A 285 -17.80 21.61 -36.11
C GLY A 285 -19.14 22.20 -36.53
N PRO A 286 -20.24 21.94 -35.78
CA PRO A 286 -20.26 21.10 -34.57
C PRO A 286 -20.00 19.63 -34.85
N TYR A 287 -19.27 18.97 -33.95
CA TYR A 287 -19.12 17.51 -33.93
C TYR A 287 -19.92 16.96 -32.75
N TYR A 288 -20.63 15.86 -32.97
CA TYR A 288 -21.44 15.22 -31.95
C TYR A 288 -20.84 13.85 -31.60
N GLY A 289 -20.70 13.58 -30.29
CA GLY A 289 -20.31 12.30 -29.77
C GLY A 289 -21.35 11.76 -28.80
N ILE A 290 -21.68 10.48 -28.92
CA ILE A 290 -22.61 9.78 -28.02
C ILE A 290 -21.92 8.50 -27.54
N ASP A 291 -21.97 8.26 -26.23
CA ASP A 291 -21.57 7.01 -25.59
C ASP A 291 -22.75 6.47 -24.79
N PHE A 292 -23.19 5.25 -25.10
CA PHE A 292 -24.35 4.63 -24.47
C PHE A 292 -23.89 3.89 -23.20
N GLY A 293 -24.28 4.40 -22.05
CA GLY A 293 -24.07 3.73 -20.77
C GLY A 293 -24.98 2.52 -20.60
N PHE A 294 -24.49 1.49 -19.93
CA PHE A 294 -25.25 0.29 -19.62
C PHE A 294 -25.35 0.11 -18.10
N SER A 295 -26.58 -0.04 -17.59
CA SER A 295 -26.86 -0.30 -16.16
C SER A 295 -26.44 0.86 -15.23
N GLN A 296 -25.21 0.86 -14.74
CA GLN A 296 -24.68 1.89 -13.81
C GLN A 296 -23.84 2.96 -14.50
N ASP A 297 -23.50 2.77 -15.77
CA ASP A 297 -22.76 3.76 -16.54
C ASP A 297 -23.71 4.81 -17.13
N ALA A 298 -23.23 6.06 -17.19
CA ALA A 298 -24.04 7.13 -17.76
C ALA A 298 -24.04 7.06 -19.31
N THR A 299 -25.21 7.22 -19.93
CA THR A 299 -25.26 7.61 -21.34
C THR A 299 -24.84 9.07 -21.44
N THR A 300 -23.84 9.35 -22.27
CA THR A 300 -23.30 10.69 -22.46
C THR A 300 -23.45 11.17 -23.89
N ALA A 301 -23.65 12.46 -24.07
CA ALA A 301 -23.65 13.11 -25.37
C ALA A 301 -22.89 14.43 -25.30
N THR A 302 -22.11 14.76 -26.30
CA THR A 302 -21.34 15.99 -26.38
C THR A 302 -21.52 16.69 -27.72
N GLU A 303 -21.52 18.03 -27.69
CA GLU A 303 -21.37 18.90 -28.85
C GLU A 303 -20.02 19.60 -28.73
N SER A 304 -19.17 19.47 -29.71
CA SER A 304 -17.80 19.98 -29.64
C SER A 304 -17.35 20.68 -30.92
N TYR A 305 -16.35 21.52 -30.76
CA TYR A 305 -15.72 22.30 -31.83
C TYR A 305 -14.21 22.16 -31.78
N VAL A 306 -13.54 22.31 -32.92
CA VAL A 306 -12.09 22.21 -33.03
C VAL A 306 -11.53 23.50 -33.62
N GLU A 307 -10.64 24.16 -32.89
CA GLU A 307 -9.83 25.27 -33.38
C GLU A 307 -8.46 24.74 -33.84
N ASP A 308 -8.06 25.06 -35.07
CA ASP A 308 -6.73 24.76 -35.57
C ASP A 308 -5.83 26.00 -35.37
N LEU A 309 -4.75 25.84 -34.59
CA LEU A 309 -3.83 26.92 -34.25
C LEU A 309 -2.75 27.18 -35.32
N GLY A 310 -2.76 26.43 -36.44
CA GLY A 310 -1.87 26.61 -37.57
C GLY A 310 -0.43 26.09 -37.40
N ASP A 311 -0.06 25.61 -36.23
CA ASP A 311 1.27 25.06 -35.89
C ASP A 311 1.24 23.55 -35.60
N GLY A 312 0.17 22.88 -36.03
CA GLY A 312 -0.08 21.45 -35.75
C GLY A 312 -0.73 21.20 -34.40
N ARG A 313 -0.99 22.20 -33.58
CA ARG A 313 -1.75 22.13 -32.34
C ARG A 313 -3.23 22.41 -32.62
N ARG A 314 -4.08 21.78 -31.84
CA ARG A 314 -5.55 21.96 -31.91
C ARG A 314 -6.09 22.09 -30.50
N ASN A 315 -7.09 22.96 -30.35
CA ASN A 315 -7.93 23.02 -29.16
C ASN A 315 -9.26 22.31 -29.46
N LEU A 316 -9.69 21.49 -28.52
CA LEU A 316 -11.04 20.89 -28.53
C LEU A 316 -11.89 21.65 -27.52
N TYR A 317 -13.01 22.18 -27.96
CA TYR A 317 -14.00 22.87 -27.13
C TYR A 317 -15.24 21.99 -26.98
N ILE A 318 -15.59 21.64 -25.77
CA ILE A 318 -16.88 20.98 -25.47
C ILE A 318 -17.85 22.10 -25.09
N TYR A 319 -18.79 22.36 -26.00
CA TYR A 319 -19.75 23.47 -25.87
C TYR A 319 -20.97 23.08 -25.06
N ARG A 320 -21.45 21.86 -25.26
CA ARG A 320 -22.56 21.28 -24.50
C ARG A 320 -22.25 19.84 -24.17
N ASP A 321 -22.66 19.44 -22.99
CA ASP A 321 -22.57 18.06 -22.56
C ASP A 321 -23.85 17.60 -21.86
N PHE A 322 -24.10 16.32 -21.91
CA PHE A 322 -25.19 15.64 -21.26
C PHE A 322 -24.70 14.33 -20.70
N ALA A 323 -25.08 14.02 -19.46
CA ALA A 323 -24.78 12.73 -18.82
C ALA A 323 -25.97 12.28 -17.98
N LYS A 324 -26.44 11.06 -18.17
CA LYS A 324 -27.54 10.49 -17.39
C LYS A 324 -27.37 8.98 -17.22
N VAL A 325 -27.41 8.52 -15.97
CA VAL A 325 -27.42 7.09 -15.63
C VAL A 325 -28.84 6.53 -15.76
N GLY A 326 -28.96 5.29 -16.23
CA GLY A 326 -30.26 4.58 -16.33
C GLY A 326 -31.19 5.15 -17.41
N LEU A 327 -30.63 5.73 -18.46
CA LEU A 327 -31.41 6.15 -19.63
C LEU A 327 -31.72 4.93 -20.52
N GLU A 328 -33.01 4.68 -20.78
CA GLU A 328 -33.41 3.65 -21.74
C GLU A 328 -33.06 4.08 -23.16
N ILE A 329 -32.70 3.14 -24.02
CA ILE A 329 -32.31 3.43 -25.41
C ILE A 329 -33.44 4.15 -26.15
N THR A 330 -34.72 3.84 -25.84
CA THR A 330 -35.89 4.48 -26.39
C THR A 330 -36.11 5.93 -25.98
N ASP A 331 -35.46 6.33 -24.86
CA ASP A 331 -35.59 7.66 -24.27
C ASP A 331 -34.35 8.54 -24.55
N THR A 332 -33.41 8.00 -25.34
CA THR A 332 -32.23 8.75 -25.76
C THR A 332 -32.65 9.70 -26.91
N PRO A 333 -32.34 10.99 -26.81
CA PRO A 333 -32.74 11.99 -27.79
C PRO A 333 -32.11 11.80 -29.18
#